data_98f00352ad4bb502a65a93bd6784e767
#
_entry.id   98f00352ad4bb502a65a93bd6784e767
#
_cell.length_a   1.000
_cell.length_b   1.000
_cell.length_c   1.000
_cell.angle_alpha   90.00
_cell.angle_beta   90.00
_cell.angle_gamma   90.00
#
_symmetry.space_group_name_H-M   'P 1'
#
loop_
_entity.id
_entity.type
_entity.pdbx_description
1 polymer ?
#
loop_
_entity_poly.entity_id
_entity_poly.type
_entity_poly.pdbx_seq_one_letter_code
_entity_poly.pdbx_strand_id
1 'polypeptide(L)'
;RKRGGLAAICMVLGLLLIYTFYNQLSWDPSFYKALKNIVYKLFYTTSGVIGTPVSVCYTYIVLFIIFGAFLERTGIANFFISFANRLAGWSSGGPAKVAVISSALCGMVSGSSVGNTVTTGSVTIPMMKKTGYKPEFAGAVEAAASTGGQIMPPIMGAAAFLMAEYMNIPYAKVAVK
;
A
#
# COMPACT_ATOMS: atom_id res chain seq x y z
N ARG A 1 -0.65 22.59 5.06
CA ARG A 1 -0.62 21.11 5.25
C ARG A 1 0.04 20.32 4.11
N LYS A 2 -0.08 20.77 2.84
CA LYS A 2 0.53 20.08 1.68
C LYS A 2 2.08 20.16 1.61
N ARG A 3 2.70 21.16 2.22
CA ARG A 3 4.17 21.36 2.17
C ARG A 3 4.95 20.43 3.12
N GLY A 4 4.35 19.94 4.20
CA GLY A 4 5.03 19.08 5.18
C GLY A 4 5.35 17.69 4.65
N GLY A 5 4.47 17.09 3.85
CA GLY A 5 4.69 15.77 3.25
C GLY A 5 5.83 15.78 2.23
N LEU A 6 5.90 16.82 1.38
CA LEU A 6 6.98 16.96 0.42
C LEU A 6 8.33 17.16 1.11
N ALA A 7 8.36 18.00 2.17
CA ALA A 7 9.58 18.21 2.96
C ALA A 7 10.05 16.92 3.63
N ALA A 8 9.15 16.10 4.18
CA ALA A 8 9.50 14.81 4.78
C ALA A 8 10.08 13.85 3.73
N ILE A 9 9.49 13.77 2.54
CA ILE A 9 10.00 12.93 1.44
C ILE A 9 11.38 13.41 1.01
N CYS A 10 11.57 14.73 0.81
CA CYS A 10 12.87 15.28 0.46
C CYS A 10 13.93 15.04 1.54
N MET A 11 13.54 15.08 2.81
CA MET A 11 14.44 14.81 3.93
C MET A 11 14.88 13.35 3.95
N VAL A 12 13.96 12.40 3.77
CA VAL A 12 14.27 10.96 3.71
C VAL A 12 15.16 10.65 2.50
N LEU A 13 14.82 11.19 1.32
CA LEU A 13 15.65 11.04 0.12
C LEU A 13 17.05 11.66 0.31
N GLY A 14 17.13 12.83 0.95
CA GLY A 14 18.40 13.47 1.28
C GLY A 14 19.26 12.63 2.22
N LEU A 15 18.67 12.06 3.28
CA LEU A 15 19.37 11.16 4.19
C LEU A 15 19.86 9.89 3.52
N LEU A 16 19.06 9.28 2.64
CA LEU A 16 19.47 8.11 1.87
C LEU A 16 20.62 8.44 0.92
N LEU A 17 20.59 9.58 0.25
CA LEU A 17 21.69 10.04 -0.61
C LEU A 17 22.96 10.31 0.20
N ILE A 18 22.86 10.96 1.36
CA ILE A 18 24.01 11.20 2.25
C ILE A 18 24.57 9.87 2.74
N TYR A 19 23.72 8.93 3.16
CA TYR A 19 24.17 7.60 3.61
C TYR A 19 24.88 6.82 2.50
N THR A 20 24.32 6.77 1.30
CA THR A 20 24.95 6.07 0.17
C THR A 20 26.27 6.74 -0.23
N PHE A 21 26.30 8.07 -0.19
CA PHE A 21 27.50 8.85 -0.49
C PHE A 21 28.60 8.64 0.56
N TYR A 22 28.24 8.68 1.85
CA TYR A 22 29.16 8.42 2.96
C TYR A 22 29.74 7.01 2.89
N ASN A 23 28.92 6.02 2.64
CA ASN A 23 29.35 4.62 2.53
C ASN A 23 30.32 4.41 1.35
N GLN A 24 30.11 5.10 0.23
CA GLN A 24 30.99 5.02 -0.94
C GLN A 24 32.29 5.81 -0.73
N LEU A 25 32.25 6.94 -0.02
CA LEU A 25 33.43 7.76 0.27
C LEU A 25 34.41 7.07 1.25
N SER A 26 33.91 6.20 2.13
CA SER A 26 34.73 5.42 3.03
C SER A 26 35.60 4.36 2.30
N TRP A 27 35.19 3.98 1.07
CA TRP A 27 35.94 3.03 0.22
C TRP A 27 36.90 3.71 -0.75
N ASP A 28 36.57 4.92 -1.21
CA ASP A 28 37.39 5.65 -2.19
C ASP A 28 37.34 7.16 -1.88
N PRO A 29 38.45 7.82 -1.47
CA PRO A 29 38.44 9.20 -0.99
C PRO A 29 38.21 10.25 -2.08
N SER A 30 38.05 9.86 -3.34
CA SER A 30 37.81 10.78 -4.45
C SER A 30 36.32 11.01 -4.67
N PHE A 31 35.84 12.22 -4.38
CA PHE A 31 34.44 12.65 -4.56
C PHE A 31 33.89 12.34 -5.96
N TYR A 32 34.67 12.59 -7.01
CA TYR A 32 34.25 12.35 -8.39
C TYR A 32 34.02 10.86 -8.68
N LYS A 33 34.92 9.99 -8.20
CA LYS A 33 34.78 8.53 -8.35
C LYS A 33 33.60 8.00 -7.56
N ALA A 34 33.39 8.48 -6.34
CA ALA A 34 32.25 8.11 -5.50
C ALA A 34 30.91 8.46 -6.18
N LEU A 35 30.78 9.67 -6.70
CA LEU A 35 29.58 10.11 -7.42
C LEU A 35 29.34 9.26 -8.69
N LYS A 36 30.38 9.05 -9.48
CA LYS A 36 30.31 8.19 -10.69
C LYS A 36 29.86 6.77 -10.36
N ASN A 37 30.42 6.17 -9.30
CA ASN A 37 30.07 4.82 -8.87
C ASN A 37 28.64 4.73 -8.35
N ILE A 38 28.14 5.75 -7.61
CA ILE A 38 26.75 5.79 -7.14
C ILE A 38 25.80 5.86 -8.33
N VAL A 39 26.03 6.79 -9.27
CA VAL A 39 25.20 6.92 -10.47
C VAL A 39 25.25 5.64 -11.31
N TYR A 40 26.42 5.06 -11.48
CA TYR A 40 26.56 3.81 -12.23
C TYR A 40 25.80 2.65 -11.57
N LYS A 41 25.95 2.45 -10.24
CA LYS A 41 25.23 1.40 -9.51
C LYS A 41 23.72 1.61 -9.50
N LEU A 42 23.24 2.84 -9.38
CA LEU A 42 21.80 3.13 -9.31
C LEU A 42 21.12 2.96 -10.67
N PHE A 43 21.73 3.40 -11.76
CA PHE A 43 21.07 3.52 -13.06
C PHE A 43 21.57 2.54 -14.13
N TYR A 44 22.79 2.01 -14.01
CA TYR A 44 23.40 1.15 -15.02
C TYR A 44 23.60 -0.30 -14.58
N THR A 45 23.17 -0.65 -13.36
CA THR A 45 23.27 -2.03 -12.88
C THR A 45 21.90 -2.56 -12.47
N THR A 46 21.74 -3.87 -12.56
CA THR A 46 20.54 -4.58 -12.09
C THR A 46 20.42 -4.66 -10.56
N SER A 47 21.43 -4.19 -9.83
CA SER A 47 21.41 -4.06 -8.36
C SER A 47 20.86 -2.71 -7.88
N GLY A 48 20.55 -1.79 -8.79
CA GLY A 48 20.01 -0.46 -8.49
C GLY A 48 18.52 -0.33 -8.70
N VAL A 49 18.11 0.84 -9.16
CA VAL A 49 16.69 1.17 -9.40
C VAL A 49 16.06 0.26 -10.46
N ILE A 50 16.84 -0.10 -11.51
CA ILE A 50 16.39 -0.95 -12.62
C ILE A 50 16.41 -2.45 -12.26
N GLY A 51 16.73 -2.79 -11.02
CA GLY A 51 16.76 -4.16 -10.53
C GLY A 51 15.37 -4.71 -10.10
N THR A 52 15.40 -5.48 -9.02
CA THR A 52 14.23 -6.15 -8.44
C THR A 52 13.00 -5.24 -8.27
N PRO A 53 13.10 -3.98 -7.79
CA PRO A 53 11.91 -3.15 -7.60
C PRO A 53 11.15 -2.86 -8.90
N VAL A 54 11.86 -2.54 -9.97
CA VAL A 54 11.25 -2.27 -11.28
C VAL A 54 10.72 -3.56 -11.90
N SER A 55 11.46 -4.67 -11.77
CA SER A 55 11.02 -6.00 -12.23
C SER A 55 9.67 -6.39 -11.60
N VAL A 56 9.55 -6.30 -10.29
CA VAL A 56 8.31 -6.58 -9.56
C VAL A 56 7.19 -5.61 -9.98
N CYS A 57 7.53 -4.34 -10.18
CA CYS A 57 6.56 -3.33 -10.57
C CYS A 57 5.89 -3.66 -11.91
N TYR A 58 6.67 -3.93 -12.96
CA TYR A 58 6.07 -4.20 -14.27
C TYR A 58 5.45 -5.60 -14.39
N THR A 59 5.96 -6.59 -13.65
CA THR A 59 5.48 -7.97 -13.75
C THR A 59 4.19 -8.19 -12.96
N TYR A 60 4.11 -7.69 -11.72
CA TYR A 60 2.99 -7.97 -10.83
C TYR A 60 2.15 -6.73 -10.54
N ILE A 61 2.76 -5.63 -10.10
CA ILE A 61 2.02 -4.48 -9.57
C ILE A 61 1.15 -3.84 -10.64
N VAL A 62 1.67 -3.63 -11.85
CA VAL A 62 0.92 -3.03 -12.97
C VAL A 62 -0.29 -3.88 -13.34
N LEU A 63 -0.12 -5.21 -13.44
CA LEU A 63 -1.22 -6.12 -13.74
C LEU A 63 -2.32 -6.08 -12.68
N PHE A 64 -1.95 -6.07 -11.39
CA PHE A 64 -2.91 -6.01 -10.30
C PHE A 64 -3.59 -4.64 -10.19
N ILE A 65 -2.90 -3.54 -10.51
CA ILE A 65 -3.52 -2.20 -10.57
C ILE A 65 -4.58 -2.17 -11.68
N ILE A 66 -4.27 -2.68 -12.87
CA ILE A 66 -5.23 -2.74 -13.99
C ILE A 66 -6.42 -3.63 -13.61
N PHE A 67 -6.17 -4.80 -13.05
CA PHE A 67 -7.22 -5.72 -12.61
C PHE A 67 -8.10 -5.11 -11.50
N GLY A 68 -7.49 -4.49 -10.50
CA GLY A 68 -8.18 -3.79 -9.42
C GLY A 68 -9.07 -2.65 -9.93
N ALA A 69 -8.54 -1.82 -10.85
CA ALA A 69 -9.29 -0.73 -11.47
C ALA A 69 -10.47 -1.26 -12.31
N PHE A 70 -10.30 -2.38 -13.00
CA PHE A 70 -11.39 -3.03 -13.71
C PHE A 70 -12.48 -3.53 -12.75
N LEU A 71 -12.10 -4.22 -11.68
CA LEU A 71 -13.04 -4.70 -10.67
C LEU A 71 -13.77 -3.55 -9.96
N GLU A 72 -13.09 -2.47 -9.66
CA GLU A 72 -13.71 -1.27 -9.07
C GLU A 72 -14.81 -0.69 -9.98
N ARG A 73 -14.57 -0.66 -11.29
CA ARG A 73 -15.56 -0.23 -12.30
C ARG A 73 -16.76 -1.16 -12.41
N THR A 74 -16.64 -2.43 -12.06
CA THR A 74 -17.78 -3.38 -12.07
C THR A 74 -18.72 -3.23 -10.88
N GLY A 75 -18.41 -2.33 -9.92
CA GLY A 75 -19.24 -2.10 -8.74
C GLY A 75 -19.06 -3.12 -7.63
N ILE A 76 -17.97 -3.88 -7.63
CA ILE A 76 -17.67 -4.92 -6.63
C ILE A 76 -17.62 -4.36 -5.20
N ALA A 77 -17.23 -3.08 -5.03
CA ALA A 77 -17.22 -2.42 -3.74
C ALA A 77 -18.63 -2.34 -3.12
N ASN A 78 -19.64 -1.99 -3.92
CA ASN A 78 -21.03 -1.97 -3.47
C ASN A 78 -21.54 -3.37 -3.08
N PHE A 79 -21.11 -4.39 -3.82
CA PHE A 79 -21.42 -5.77 -3.46
C PHE A 79 -20.79 -6.15 -2.11
N PHE A 80 -19.53 -5.85 -1.86
CA PHE A 80 -18.85 -6.14 -0.62
C PHE A 80 -19.45 -5.39 0.58
N ILE A 81 -19.83 -4.13 0.40
CA ILE A 81 -20.52 -3.34 1.44
C ILE A 81 -21.89 -3.95 1.74
N SER A 82 -22.67 -4.32 0.73
CA SER A 82 -23.97 -4.97 0.89
C SER A 82 -23.84 -6.33 1.58
N PHE A 83 -22.85 -7.11 1.20
CA PHE A 83 -22.54 -8.40 1.82
C PHE A 83 -22.13 -8.24 3.28
N ALA A 84 -21.21 -7.31 3.58
CA ALA A 84 -20.80 -7.01 4.96
C ALA A 84 -21.98 -6.53 5.83
N ASN A 85 -22.88 -5.74 5.24
CA ASN A 85 -24.06 -5.25 5.94
C ASN A 85 -25.04 -6.39 6.30
N ARG A 86 -25.19 -7.38 5.43
CA ARG A 86 -25.98 -8.59 5.72
C ARG A 86 -25.36 -9.43 6.82
N LEU A 87 -24.01 -9.51 6.88
CA LEU A 87 -23.31 -10.31 7.89
C LEU A 87 -23.30 -9.66 9.28
N ALA A 88 -23.09 -8.37 9.36
CA ALA A 88 -22.78 -7.69 10.61
C ALA A 88 -23.68 -6.48 10.93
N GLY A 89 -24.49 -6.03 9.97
CA GLY A 89 -25.27 -4.80 10.12
C GLY A 89 -26.31 -4.83 11.25
N TRP A 90 -26.83 -6.00 11.58
CA TRP A 90 -27.83 -6.20 12.65
C TRP A 90 -27.22 -6.33 14.05
N SER A 91 -25.91 -6.47 14.16
CA SER A 91 -25.24 -6.65 15.45
C SER A 91 -24.98 -5.31 16.15
N SER A 92 -24.80 -5.34 17.48
CA SER A 92 -24.35 -4.16 18.23
C SER A 92 -23.02 -3.65 17.66
N GLY A 93 -22.95 -2.36 17.35
CA GLY A 93 -21.80 -1.78 16.63
C GLY A 93 -21.74 -2.12 15.14
N GLY A 94 -22.87 -2.55 14.55
CA GLY A 94 -22.99 -2.99 13.16
C GLY A 94 -22.25 -2.13 12.14
N PRO A 95 -22.48 -0.81 12.06
CA PRO A 95 -21.85 0.04 11.06
C PRO A 95 -20.32 0.05 11.09
N ALA A 96 -19.70 -0.01 12.27
CA ALA A 96 -18.25 -0.10 12.39
C ALA A 96 -17.73 -1.48 11.95
N LYS A 97 -18.44 -2.56 12.29
CA LYS A 97 -18.10 -3.92 11.83
C LYS A 97 -18.27 -4.07 10.33
N VAL A 98 -19.31 -3.48 9.76
CA VAL A 98 -19.52 -3.43 8.30
C VAL A 98 -18.37 -2.70 7.62
N ALA A 99 -17.92 -1.57 8.17
CA ALA A 99 -16.76 -0.86 7.63
C ALA A 99 -15.49 -1.74 7.62
N VAL A 100 -15.21 -2.44 8.72
CA VAL A 100 -14.05 -3.35 8.82
C VAL A 100 -14.13 -4.49 7.81
N ILE A 101 -15.26 -5.18 7.73
CA ILE A 101 -15.44 -6.34 6.85
C ILE A 101 -15.40 -5.90 5.37
N SER A 102 -16.12 -4.85 5.01
CA SER A 102 -16.14 -4.36 3.63
C SER A 102 -14.78 -3.83 3.19
N SER A 103 -14.09 -3.13 4.09
CA SER A 103 -12.74 -2.61 3.83
C SER A 103 -11.72 -3.74 3.67
N ALA A 104 -11.81 -4.81 4.47
CA ALA A 104 -10.98 -6.00 4.29
C ALA A 104 -11.21 -6.64 2.92
N LEU A 105 -12.47 -6.88 2.53
CA LEU A 105 -12.83 -7.49 1.24
C LEU A 105 -12.40 -6.61 0.05
N CYS A 106 -12.61 -5.29 0.12
CA CYS A 106 -12.14 -4.37 -0.91
C CYS A 106 -10.61 -4.31 -0.96
N GLY A 107 -9.96 -4.33 0.20
CA GLY A 107 -8.50 -4.35 0.33
C GLY A 107 -7.85 -5.59 -0.31
N MET A 108 -8.49 -6.76 -0.19
CA MET A 108 -8.05 -8.00 -0.87
C MET A 108 -7.93 -7.84 -2.39
N VAL A 109 -8.71 -6.96 -2.97
CA VAL A 109 -8.77 -6.74 -4.43
C VAL A 109 -7.90 -5.55 -4.84
N SER A 110 -7.91 -4.46 -4.06
CA SER A 110 -7.21 -3.23 -4.42
C SER A 110 -5.71 -3.25 -4.04
N GLY A 111 -5.35 -3.95 -2.97
CA GLY A 111 -3.99 -3.93 -2.41
C GLY A 111 -3.50 -2.55 -1.95
N SER A 112 -4.36 -1.53 -1.95
CA SER A 112 -4.03 -0.14 -1.65
C SER A 112 -4.89 0.39 -0.51
N SER A 113 -4.26 0.74 0.63
CA SER A 113 -4.98 1.34 1.76
C SER A 113 -5.59 2.69 1.42
N VAL A 114 -4.90 3.50 0.62
CA VAL A 114 -5.40 4.81 0.21
C VAL A 114 -6.61 4.67 -0.73
N GLY A 115 -6.49 3.82 -1.75
CA GLY A 115 -7.61 3.51 -2.66
C GLY A 115 -8.80 2.96 -1.89
N ASN A 116 -8.54 2.01 -0.99
CA ASN A 116 -9.57 1.39 -0.17
C ASN A 116 -10.29 2.41 0.74
N THR A 117 -9.54 3.28 1.45
CA THR A 117 -10.12 4.36 2.27
C THR A 117 -11.03 5.30 1.46
N VAL A 118 -10.66 5.61 0.23
CA VAL A 118 -11.47 6.48 -0.64
C VAL A 118 -12.74 5.75 -1.09
N THR A 119 -12.61 4.50 -1.51
CA THR A 119 -13.73 3.72 -2.08
C THR A 119 -14.73 3.31 -0.99
N THR A 120 -14.29 2.60 0.04
CA THR A 120 -15.18 2.13 1.12
C THR A 120 -15.57 3.25 2.06
N GLY A 121 -14.63 4.14 2.41
CA GLY A 121 -14.86 5.23 3.37
C GLY A 121 -15.86 6.27 2.87
N SER A 122 -16.01 6.45 1.56
CA SER A 122 -17.05 7.32 1.00
C SER A 122 -18.47 6.89 1.38
N VAL A 123 -18.69 5.60 1.66
CA VAL A 123 -19.96 5.02 2.04
C VAL A 123 -20.03 4.73 3.55
N THR A 124 -18.98 4.11 4.10
CA THR A 124 -18.97 3.62 5.49
C THR A 124 -18.87 4.75 6.51
N ILE A 125 -18.09 5.81 6.25
CA ILE A 125 -17.97 6.96 7.15
C ILE A 125 -19.33 7.69 7.32
N PRO A 126 -20.05 8.07 6.24
CA PRO A 126 -21.38 8.64 6.36
C PRO A 126 -22.37 7.69 7.07
N MET A 127 -22.29 6.39 6.83
CA MET A 127 -23.14 5.38 7.48
C MET A 127 -22.89 5.34 8.99
N MET A 128 -21.65 5.31 9.45
CA MET A 128 -21.29 5.37 10.87
C MET A 128 -21.74 6.68 11.52
N LYS A 129 -21.58 7.81 10.85
CA LYS A 129 -22.02 9.13 11.35
C LYS A 129 -23.55 9.20 11.53
N LYS A 130 -24.33 8.65 10.60
CA LYS A 130 -25.80 8.60 10.70
C LYS A 130 -26.30 7.76 11.88
N THR A 131 -25.51 6.81 12.33
CA THR A 131 -25.83 5.95 13.50
C THR A 131 -25.27 6.48 14.82
N GLY A 132 -24.78 7.72 14.84
CA GLY A 132 -24.36 8.42 16.05
C GLY A 132 -22.89 8.30 16.43
N TYR A 133 -22.05 7.71 15.57
CA TYR A 133 -20.60 7.69 15.81
C TYR A 133 -19.97 9.09 15.62
N LYS A 134 -19.00 9.42 16.45
CA LYS A 134 -18.23 10.65 16.30
C LYS A 134 -17.43 10.61 14.98
N PRO A 135 -17.36 11.73 14.24
CA PRO A 135 -16.64 11.78 12.95
C PRO A 135 -15.20 11.30 13.02
N GLU A 136 -14.49 11.65 14.12
CA GLU A 136 -13.09 11.27 14.34
C GLU A 136 -12.96 9.76 14.51
N PHE A 137 -13.89 9.13 15.24
CA PHE A 137 -13.91 7.69 15.43
C PHE A 137 -14.23 6.95 14.12
N ALA A 138 -15.21 7.44 13.35
CA ALA A 138 -15.55 6.84 12.05
C ALA A 138 -14.36 6.90 11.07
N GLY A 139 -13.64 8.03 11.02
CA GLY A 139 -12.43 8.17 10.22
C GLY A 139 -11.30 7.26 10.69
N ALA A 140 -11.11 7.11 12.00
CA ALA A 140 -10.08 6.24 12.56
C ALA A 140 -10.36 4.74 12.26
N VAL A 141 -11.59 4.30 12.39
CA VAL A 141 -12.00 2.92 12.06
C VAL A 141 -11.73 2.62 10.60
N GLU A 142 -12.11 3.51 9.70
CA GLU A 142 -11.89 3.32 8.26
C GLU A 142 -10.41 3.30 7.89
N ALA A 143 -9.63 4.21 8.45
CA ALA A 143 -8.18 4.26 8.19
C ALA A 143 -7.47 3.00 8.68
N ALA A 144 -7.81 2.50 9.87
CA ALA A 144 -7.25 1.27 10.42
C ALA A 144 -7.67 0.04 9.59
N ALA A 145 -8.96 -0.06 9.25
CA ALA A 145 -9.48 -1.17 8.46
C ALA A 145 -8.87 -1.22 7.05
N SER A 146 -8.75 -0.06 6.40
CA SER A 146 -8.15 0.05 5.07
C SER A 146 -6.67 -0.33 5.04
N THR A 147 -5.93 -0.02 6.11
CA THR A 147 -4.54 -0.45 6.25
C THR A 147 -4.45 -1.97 6.37
N GLY A 148 -5.36 -2.60 7.12
CA GLY A 148 -5.46 -4.06 7.22
C GLY A 148 -5.68 -4.75 5.88
N GLY A 149 -6.36 -4.10 4.94
CA GLY A 149 -6.57 -4.63 3.58
C GLY A 149 -5.28 -4.91 2.80
N GLN A 150 -4.17 -4.22 3.10
CA GLN A 150 -2.88 -4.44 2.42
C GLN A 150 -2.21 -5.77 2.80
N ILE A 151 -2.58 -6.37 3.93
CA ILE A 151 -2.05 -7.66 4.39
C ILE A 151 -3.00 -8.83 4.10
N MET A 152 -4.18 -8.54 3.54
CA MET A 152 -5.17 -9.57 3.22
C MET A 152 -4.88 -10.21 1.86
N PRO A 153 -4.72 -11.55 1.80
CA PRO A 153 -4.64 -12.26 0.51
C PRO A 153 -5.95 -12.10 -0.28
N PRO A 154 -5.96 -12.23 -1.61
CA PRO A 154 -4.89 -12.73 -2.47
C PRO A 154 -3.95 -11.66 -3.03
N ILE A 155 -4.35 -10.38 -3.16
CA ILE A 155 -3.50 -9.40 -3.86
C ILE A 155 -2.48 -8.78 -2.92
N MET A 156 -2.88 -8.44 -1.70
CA MET A 156 -2.00 -7.80 -0.71
C MET A 156 -1.42 -6.47 -1.23
N GLY A 157 -0.56 -5.82 -0.45
CA GLY A 157 0.17 -4.63 -0.90
C GLY A 157 1.44 -4.98 -1.67
N ALA A 158 2.00 -3.98 -2.37
CA ALA A 158 3.24 -4.13 -3.15
C ALA A 158 4.42 -4.72 -2.37
N ALA A 159 4.47 -4.50 -1.05
CA ALA A 159 5.50 -5.05 -0.17
C ALA A 159 5.54 -6.58 -0.16
N ALA A 160 4.41 -7.25 -0.31
CA ALA A 160 4.34 -8.72 -0.32
C ALA A 160 5.05 -9.31 -1.55
N PHE A 161 4.94 -8.66 -2.70
CA PHE A 161 5.64 -9.08 -3.92
C PHE A 161 7.15 -8.86 -3.80
N LEU A 162 7.56 -7.73 -3.22
CA LEU A 162 8.98 -7.47 -2.94
C LEU A 162 9.55 -8.49 -1.95
N MET A 163 8.81 -8.84 -0.89
CA MET A 163 9.23 -9.90 0.04
C MET A 163 9.41 -11.25 -0.66
N ALA A 164 8.47 -11.65 -1.51
CA ALA A 164 8.57 -12.90 -2.27
C ALA A 164 9.84 -12.95 -3.10
N GLU A 165 10.17 -11.86 -3.79
CA GLU A 165 11.36 -11.76 -4.64
C GLU A 165 12.66 -11.76 -3.83
N TYR A 166 12.76 -10.93 -2.78
CA TYR A 166 13.96 -10.86 -1.95
C TYR A 166 14.23 -12.17 -1.18
N MET A 167 13.18 -12.86 -0.75
CA MET A 167 13.31 -14.13 -0.05
C MET A 167 13.44 -15.32 -1.01
N ASN A 168 13.32 -15.08 -2.31
CA ASN A 168 13.33 -16.10 -3.36
C ASN A 168 12.36 -17.26 -3.08
N ILE A 169 11.14 -16.91 -2.67
CA ILE A 169 10.07 -17.87 -2.38
C ILE A 169 8.84 -17.55 -3.25
N PRO A 170 8.03 -18.56 -3.62
CA PRO A 170 6.80 -18.33 -4.36
C PRO A 170 5.85 -17.43 -3.59
N TYR A 171 5.23 -16.46 -4.28
CA TYR A 171 4.24 -15.56 -3.69
C TYR A 171 3.14 -16.27 -2.89
N ALA A 172 2.66 -17.41 -3.37
CA ALA A 172 1.67 -18.21 -2.67
C ALA A 172 2.09 -18.61 -1.24
N LYS A 173 3.39 -18.81 -0.98
CA LYS A 173 3.89 -19.07 0.37
C LYS A 173 3.86 -17.85 1.27
N VAL A 174 4.06 -16.65 0.70
CA VAL A 174 3.94 -15.40 1.45
C VAL A 174 2.48 -15.11 1.80
N ALA A 175 1.57 -15.41 0.88
CA ALA A 175 0.14 -15.16 1.06
C ALA A 175 -0.52 -16.11 2.10
N VAL A 176 0.04 -17.29 2.36
CA VAL A 176 -0.53 -18.30 3.28
C VAL A 176 0.09 -18.21 4.69
N LYS A 177 1.23 -17.56 4.86
CA LYS A 177 1.88 -17.34 6.17
C LYS A 177 1.48 -16.03 6.80
#